data_5f4dfeb87a82b2725e2857270796bc02
#
_entry.id   5f4dfeb87a82b2725e2857270796bc02
#
_cell.length_a   1.000
_cell.length_b   1.000
_cell.length_c   1.000
_cell.angle_alpha   90.00
_cell.angle_beta   90.00
_cell.angle_gamma   90.00
#
_symmetry.space_group_name_H-M   'P 1'
#
loop_
_entity.id
_entity.type
_entity.pdbx_description
1 polymer ?
#
loop_
_entity_poly.entity_id
_entity_poly.type
_entity_poly.pdbx_seq_one_letter_code
_entity_poly.pdbx_strand_id
1 'polypeptide(L)'
;MHTQRDDNRKRLLIGLGSAAAVIAVLVGALALTSDDDEEPIATEDTSTTTTEAPTTTEATTTTTEATTTTTVPFAVVDPATAVFPNPETSQRFDDPVALVDVFARGPLGFSDPILSAFQQGDARSGEVEVRAFAAGDPTVVLVRQLEDDTWFVIGAETDSIQLASPAAGEAISSPQPLTGQAYAFEGTVGVLLFGPDLAAPIAETFVTGRGDGELGDFAGEVTFTVPDGAELGTLYLTSSGGEDGGTIAAQVVRVRF
;
A
#
# COMPACT_ATOMS: atom_id res chain seq x y z
N MET A 1 -9.02 30.82 -58.96
CA MET A 1 -9.56 31.57 -57.83
C MET A 1 -8.90 31.01 -56.60
N HIS A 2 -7.84 31.73 -56.15
CA HIS A 2 -6.94 31.33 -55.07
C HIS A 2 -7.51 31.92 -53.80
N THR A 3 -7.63 31.11 -52.74
CA THR A 3 -7.88 31.65 -51.40
C THR A 3 -6.86 31.05 -50.45
N GLN A 4 -6.05 31.91 -49.99
CA GLN A 4 -4.93 31.79 -49.07
C GLN A 4 -5.46 31.52 -47.66
N ARG A 5 -4.83 30.56 -47.01
CA ARG A 5 -5.13 30.19 -45.61
C ARG A 5 -3.99 30.67 -44.76
N ASP A 6 -4.20 31.75 -44.03
CA ASP A 6 -3.26 32.37 -43.16
C ASP A 6 -3.00 31.56 -41.87
N ASP A 7 -1.72 31.30 -41.68
CA ASP A 7 -1.09 30.78 -40.44
C ASP A 7 -1.14 31.84 -39.33
N ASN A 8 -1.71 31.47 -38.20
CA ASN A 8 -1.59 32.24 -36.97
C ASN A 8 -0.91 31.41 -35.86
N ARG A 9 0.42 31.27 -35.99
CA ARG A 9 1.27 30.80 -34.90
C ARG A 9 1.66 31.96 -34.01
N LYS A 10 0.92 32.23 -32.97
CA LYS A 10 1.38 33.12 -31.88
C LYS A 10 2.22 32.31 -30.91
N ARG A 11 3.52 32.45 -30.99
CA ARG A 11 4.50 32.07 -29.99
C ARG A 11 4.36 33.01 -28.81
N LEU A 12 3.95 32.51 -27.64
CA LEU A 12 4.08 33.25 -26.41
C LEU A 12 5.33 32.72 -25.67
N LEU A 13 6.39 33.53 -25.77
CA LEU A 13 7.58 33.40 -24.90
C LEU A 13 7.26 34.09 -23.58
N ILE A 14 7.22 33.36 -22.50
CA ILE A 14 7.25 33.95 -21.14
C ILE A 14 8.50 33.45 -20.44
N GLY A 15 9.19 34.43 -19.90
CA GLY A 15 10.57 34.43 -19.51
C GLY A 15 10.90 33.65 -18.23
N LEU A 16 12.20 33.32 -18.18
CA LEU A 16 12.91 32.82 -17.02
C LEU A 16 12.88 33.87 -15.88
N GLY A 17 12.49 33.44 -14.71
CA GLY A 17 12.75 34.10 -13.44
C GLY A 17 13.53 33.17 -12.53
N SER A 18 14.86 33.27 -12.54
CA SER A 18 15.73 32.61 -11.58
C SER A 18 15.59 33.26 -10.21
N ALA A 19 15.19 32.51 -9.21
CA ALA A 19 15.39 32.85 -7.81
C ALA A 19 16.24 31.76 -7.14
N ALA A 20 17.52 32.02 -7.03
CA ALA A 20 18.47 31.23 -6.25
C ALA A 20 18.26 31.57 -4.76
N ALA A 21 17.76 30.62 -3.98
CA ALA A 21 17.79 30.68 -2.54
C ALA A 21 18.98 29.89 -2.01
N VAL A 22 19.97 30.62 -1.48
CA VAL A 22 21.11 30.07 -0.76
C VAL A 22 20.65 29.66 0.63
N ILE A 23 20.69 28.38 0.93
CA ILE A 23 20.52 27.87 2.31
C ILE A 23 21.90 27.61 2.88
N ALA A 24 22.27 28.43 3.87
CA ALA A 24 23.47 28.29 4.66
C ALA A 24 23.37 27.11 5.60
N VAL A 25 24.30 26.15 5.48
CA VAL A 25 24.49 25.06 6.41
C VAL A 25 25.20 25.60 7.67
N LEU A 26 24.53 25.54 8.80
CA LEU A 26 25.10 25.85 10.11
C LEU A 26 25.56 24.53 10.74
N VAL A 27 26.85 24.26 10.65
CA VAL A 27 27.53 23.18 11.38
C VAL A 27 27.78 23.67 12.80
N GLY A 28 27.02 23.18 13.77
CA GLY A 28 27.26 23.34 15.20
C GLY A 28 28.04 22.16 15.73
N ALA A 29 29.33 22.36 15.96
CA ALA A 29 30.15 21.45 16.75
C ALA A 29 29.82 21.64 18.25
N LEU A 30 29.44 20.58 18.93
CA LEU A 30 29.39 20.57 20.39
C LEU A 30 30.50 19.63 20.92
N ALA A 31 31.38 20.24 21.71
CA ALA A 31 32.56 19.65 22.29
C ALA A 31 32.23 18.66 23.41
N LEU A 32 33.06 17.64 23.47
CA LEU A 32 33.24 16.71 24.56
C LEU A 32 33.70 17.44 25.85
N THR A 33 33.06 17.14 26.95
CA THR A 33 33.72 17.25 28.27
C THR A 33 33.63 15.90 28.95
N SER A 34 34.81 15.33 29.07
CA SER A 34 35.12 14.21 29.98
C SER A 34 35.18 14.76 31.41
N ASP A 35 34.60 14.07 32.35
CA ASP A 35 35.06 14.09 33.72
C ASP A 35 35.13 12.68 34.25
N ASP A 36 36.36 12.31 34.56
CA ASP A 36 36.77 11.17 35.37
C ASP A 36 36.39 11.43 36.80
N ASP A 37 35.88 10.43 37.50
CA ASP A 37 36.17 10.22 38.90
C ASP A 37 36.08 8.74 39.27
N GLU A 38 37.26 8.22 39.63
CA GLU A 38 37.53 6.94 40.32
C GLU A 38 36.88 6.98 41.72
N GLU A 39 36.49 5.83 42.29
CA GLU A 39 37.32 4.94 43.13
C GLU A 39 36.49 3.80 43.75
N PRO A 40 37.16 2.72 44.20
CA PRO A 40 36.57 1.41 44.41
C PRO A 40 36.26 1.13 45.86
N ILE A 41 35.28 0.29 46.19
CA ILE A 41 35.15 -0.30 47.52
C ILE A 41 34.75 -1.77 47.46
N ALA A 42 35.73 -2.53 47.90
CA ALA A 42 35.72 -3.66 48.86
C ALA A 42 34.83 -4.88 48.62
N THR A 43 35.54 -5.92 48.38
CA THR A 43 35.37 -7.33 48.70
C THR A 43 34.73 -7.61 50.05
N GLU A 44 33.65 -8.38 50.08
CA GLU A 44 33.36 -9.28 51.22
C GLU A 44 33.01 -10.68 50.72
N ASP A 45 33.93 -11.60 51.04
CA ASP A 45 33.80 -13.03 50.99
C ASP A 45 32.76 -13.50 52.02
N THR A 46 31.72 -14.18 51.60
CA THR A 46 30.94 -15.02 52.50
C THR A 46 30.77 -16.40 51.86
N SER A 47 31.67 -17.27 52.25
CA SER A 47 31.56 -18.73 52.03
C SER A 47 30.40 -19.27 52.82
N THR A 48 29.37 -19.74 52.11
CA THR A 48 28.31 -20.57 52.70
C THR A 48 28.42 -21.98 52.14
N THR A 49 28.85 -22.90 52.96
CA THR A 49 28.88 -24.34 52.69
C THR A 49 27.45 -24.86 52.70
N THR A 50 26.92 -25.28 51.53
CA THR A 50 25.65 -25.96 51.45
C THR A 50 25.85 -27.46 51.27
N THR A 51 25.35 -28.20 52.22
CA THR A 51 25.30 -29.66 52.27
C THR A 51 24.40 -30.20 51.13
N GLU A 52 24.95 -31.13 50.36
CA GLU A 52 24.22 -31.85 49.32
C GLU A 52 23.19 -32.81 49.93
N ALA A 53 21.94 -32.71 49.49
CA ALA A 53 20.88 -33.69 49.71
C ALA A 53 20.84 -34.68 48.52
N PRO A 54 20.52 -35.95 48.73
CA PRO A 54 20.52 -36.97 47.68
C PRO A 54 19.41 -36.73 46.65
N THR A 55 19.76 -36.65 45.37
CA THR A 55 18.85 -36.55 44.27
C THR A 55 18.16 -37.87 43.98
N THR A 56 16.84 -37.94 44.20
CA THR A 56 16.01 -39.02 43.74
C THR A 56 15.73 -38.78 42.24
N THR A 57 16.23 -39.68 41.39
CA THR A 57 15.96 -39.67 39.97
C THR A 57 14.56 -40.20 39.69
N GLU A 58 13.60 -39.32 39.46
CA GLU A 58 12.29 -39.72 38.90
C GLU A 58 12.44 -39.92 37.39
N ALA A 59 11.98 -41.10 36.92
CA ALA A 59 11.96 -41.42 35.51
C ALA A 59 10.83 -40.62 34.85
N THR A 60 11.19 -39.60 34.07
CA THR A 60 10.26 -38.83 33.28
C THR A 60 9.81 -39.67 32.06
N THR A 61 8.58 -40.18 32.08
CA THR A 61 7.94 -40.81 30.92
C THR A 61 7.53 -39.69 29.93
N THR A 62 8.31 -39.51 28.88
CA THR A 62 7.94 -38.57 27.79
C THR A 62 6.82 -39.18 26.98
N THR A 63 5.59 -38.77 27.24
CA THR A 63 4.45 -39.05 26.36
C THR A 63 4.57 -38.15 25.14
N THR A 64 4.97 -38.70 24.01
CA THR A 64 4.95 -37.99 22.74
C THR A 64 3.49 -37.87 22.29
N GLU A 65 2.88 -36.71 22.51
CA GLU A 65 1.59 -36.41 21.90
C GLU A 65 1.78 -36.28 20.39
N ALA A 66 1.06 -37.10 19.64
CA ALA A 66 1.00 -37.00 18.19
C ALA A 66 0.25 -35.70 17.85
N THR A 67 0.97 -34.69 17.38
CA THR A 67 0.39 -33.46 16.85
C THR A 67 -0.38 -33.81 15.58
N THR A 68 -1.68 -33.96 15.69
CA THR A 68 -2.57 -34.09 14.53
C THR A 68 -2.62 -32.72 13.87
N THR A 69 -1.86 -32.50 12.80
CA THR A 69 -1.95 -31.33 11.95
C THR A 69 -3.31 -31.40 11.25
N THR A 70 -4.32 -30.72 11.81
CA THR A 70 -5.60 -30.52 11.12
C THR A 70 -5.31 -29.57 9.96
N THR A 71 -5.20 -30.11 8.76
CA THR A 71 -5.16 -29.30 7.54
C THR A 71 -6.54 -28.64 7.42
N VAL A 72 -6.64 -27.38 7.79
CA VAL A 72 -7.82 -26.56 7.50
C VAL A 72 -7.93 -26.50 5.98
N PRO A 73 -9.05 -26.96 5.37
CA PRO A 73 -9.20 -26.82 3.92
C PRO A 73 -9.12 -25.34 3.59
N PHE A 74 -8.25 -24.96 2.65
CA PHE A 74 -8.16 -23.58 2.18
C PHE A 74 -9.54 -23.16 1.68
N ALA A 75 -10.04 -22.04 2.20
CA ALA A 75 -11.26 -21.47 1.68
C ALA A 75 -11.04 -21.18 0.19
N VAL A 76 -11.91 -21.73 -0.66
CA VAL A 76 -11.93 -21.39 -2.09
C VAL A 76 -12.14 -19.90 -2.17
N VAL A 77 -11.17 -19.19 -2.80
CA VAL A 77 -11.26 -17.76 -2.95
C VAL A 77 -12.31 -17.48 -4.01
N ASP A 78 -13.29 -16.68 -3.64
CA ASP A 78 -14.29 -16.19 -4.58
C ASP A 78 -13.59 -15.35 -5.67
N PRO A 79 -13.65 -15.74 -6.96
CA PRO A 79 -13.12 -14.94 -8.06
C PRO A 79 -13.64 -13.48 -8.06
N ALA A 80 -14.81 -13.24 -7.47
CA ALA A 80 -15.37 -11.90 -7.27
C ALA A 80 -14.48 -10.97 -6.42
N THR A 81 -13.53 -11.51 -5.64
CA THR A 81 -12.56 -10.70 -4.90
C THR A 81 -11.40 -10.19 -5.77
N ALA A 82 -11.16 -10.80 -6.93
CA ALA A 82 -10.07 -10.43 -7.81
C ALA A 82 -10.29 -9.02 -8.42
N VAL A 83 -9.27 -8.17 -8.29
CA VAL A 83 -9.22 -6.84 -8.85
C VAL A 83 -8.55 -6.85 -10.23
N PHE A 84 -7.38 -7.54 -10.31
CA PHE A 84 -6.57 -7.57 -11.53
C PHE A 84 -5.74 -8.86 -11.61
N PRO A 85 -5.59 -9.44 -12.83
CA PRO A 85 -6.37 -9.16 -14.03
C PRO A 85 -7.85 -9.53 -13.83
N ASN A 86 -8.74 -9.11 -14.74
CA ASN A 86 -10.11 -9.59 -14.71
C ASN A 86 -10.11 -11.11 -14.93
N PRO A 87 -10.70 -11.92 -14.02
CA PRO A 87 -10.70 -13.38 -14.14
C PRO A 87 -11.37 -13.92 -15.41
N GLU A 88 -12.26 -13.15 -16.03
CA GLU A 88 -12.95 -13.51 -17.27
C GLU A 88 -12.06 -13.37 -18.52
N THR A 89 -10.93 -12.69 -18.42
CA THR A 89 -9.95 -12.56 -19.51
C THR A 89 -9.00 -13.76 -19.56
N SER A 90 -8.21 -13.87 -20.64
CA SER A 90 -7.17 -14.88 -20.75
C SER A 90 -5.83 -14.49 -20.13
N GLN A 91 -5.73 -13.28 -19.56
CA GLN A 91 -4.49 -12.83 -18.94
C GLN A 91 -4.24 -13.59 -17.63
N ARG A 92 -3.07 -14.20 -17.50
CA ARG A 92 -2.67 -14.98 -16.32
C ARG A 92 -1.23 -14.67 -15.95
N PHE A 93 -0.93 -14.80 -14.66
CA PHE A 93 0.41 -14.57 -14.11
C PHE A 93 0.81 -15.74 -13.19
N ASP A 94 1.95 -16.35 -13.49
CA ASP A 94 2.54 -17.40 -12.66
C ASP A 94 3.46 -16.81 -11.57
N ASP A 95 3.88 -15.55 -11.72
CA ASP A 95 4.76 -14.83 -10.81
C ASP A 95 4.03 -13.63 -10.20
N PRO A 96 3.91 -13.56 -8.86
CA PRO A 96 3.21 -12.48 -8.17
C PRO A 96 3.92 -11.12 -8.31
N VAL A 97 5.26 -11.08 -8.40
CA VAL A 97 5.99 -9.81 -8.57
C VAL A 97 5.77 -9.26 -9.98
N ALA A 98 5.79 -10.13 -11.01
CA ALA A 98 5.49 -9.72 -12.37
C ALA A 98 4.04 -9.23 -12.52
N LEU A 99 3.07 -9.86 -11.84
CA LEU A 99 1.70 -9.39 -11.75
C LEU A 99 1.63 -7.96 -11.18
N VAL A 100 2.31 -7.76 -10.04
CA VAL A 100 2.28 -6.46 -9.33
C VAL A 100 3.01 -5.37 -10.12
N ASP A 101 4.08 -5.67 -10.85
CA ASP A 101 4.75 -4.69 -11.74
C ASP A 101 3.78 -4.17 -12.81
N VAL A 102 3.05 -5.07 -13.47
CA VAL A 102 2.04 -4.69 -14.48
C VAL A 102 0.90 -3.90 -13.86
N PHE A 103 0.43 -4.30 -12.69
CA PHE A 103 -0.64 -3.61 -11.97
C PHE A 103 -0.22 -2.21 -11.51
N ALA A 104 0.99 -2.08 -10.97
CA ALA A 104 1.53 -0.81 -10.50
C ALA A 104 1.71 0.21 -11.62
N ARG A 105 2.31 -0.21 -12.75
CA ARG A 105 2.56 0.68 -13.90
C ARG A 105 1.29 1.02 -14.68
N GLY A 106 0.38 0.06 -14.79
CA GLY A 106 -0.87 0.23 -15.54
C GLY A 106 -2.00 0.80 -14.67
N PRO A 107 -2.82 -0.05 -14.02
CA PRO A 107 -3.99 0.40 -13.26
C PRO A 107 -3.72 1.40 -12.14
N LEU A 108 -2.59 1.29 -11.43
CA LEU A 108 -2.25 2.23 -10.34
C LEU A 108 -1.57 3.51 -10.83
N GLY A 109 -0.91 3.50 -12.00
CA GLY A 109 -0.29 4.69 -12.57
C GLY A 109 1.03 5.13 -11.92
N PHE A 110 1.78 4.21 -11.28
CA PHE A 110 3.13 4.50 -10.84
C PHE A 110 4.06 4.65 -12.05
N SER A 111 4.82 5.74 -12.14
CA SER A 111 5.70 6.02 -13.29
C SER A 111 6.91 5.09 -13.34
N ASP A 112 7.59 4.89 -12.20
CA ASP A 112 8.76 4.01 -12.07
C ASP A 112 8.77 3.28 -10.72
N PRO A 113 7.86 2.29 -10.53
CA PRO A 113 7.67 1.65 -9.24
C PRO A 113 8.89 0.82 -8.82
N ILE A 114 9.24 0.92 -7.54
CA ILE A 114 10.22 0.05 -6.87
C ILE A 114 9.45 -1.02 -6.14
N LEU A 115 9.65 -2.28 -6.52
CA LEU A 115 8.96 -3.43 -5.95
C LEU A 115 9.84 -4.16 -4.94
N SER A 116 9.24 -4.64 -3.84
CA SER A 116 9.89 -5.59 -2.93
C SER A 116 9.90 -7.00 -3.53
N ALA A 117 10.61 -7.91 -2.87
CA ALA A 117 10.38 -9.33 -3.07
C ALA A 117 8.98 -9.71 -2.55
N PHE A 118 8.40 -10.77 -3.13
CA PHE A 118 7.14 -11.34 -2.64
C PHE A 118 7.29 -11.82 -1.19
N GLN A 119 6.36 -11.44 -0.34
CA GLN A 119 6.23 -11.89 1.03
C GLN A 119 5.04 -12.83 1.13
N GLN A 120 5.30 -14.09 1.42
CA GLN A 120 4.27 -15.10 1.51
C GLN A 120 3.48 -14.97 2.83
N GLY A 121 2.16 -14.88 2.73
CA GLY A 121 1.25 -14.91 3.87
C GLY A 121 0.81 -16.33 4.21
N ASP A 122 0.00 -16.95 3.36
CA ASP A 122 -0.39 -18.36 3.45
C ASP A 122 0.10 -19.14 2.21
N ALA A 123 -0.38 -20.40 2.02
CA ALA A 123 0.06 -21.22 0.90
C ALA A 123 -0.34 -20.67 -0.49
N ARG A 124 -1.32 -19.77 -0.55
CA ARG A 124 -1.90 -19.24 -1.78
C ARG A 124 -2.06 -17.71 -1.78
N SER A 125 -1.51 -17.02 -0.80
CA SER A 125 -1.58 -15.55 -0.70
C SER A 125 -0.28 -14.95 -0.22
N GLY A 126 -0.12 -13.66 -0.45
CA GLY A 126 0.98 -12.87 0.02
C GLY A 126 0.86 -11.43 -0.46
N GLU A 127 1.96 -10.73 -0.37
CA GLU A 127 2.01 -9.31 -0.65
C GLU A 127 3.32 -8.90 -1.34
N VAL A 128 3.26 -7.80 -2.07
CA VAL A 128 4.42 -7.12 -2.65
C VAL A 128 4.27 -5.63 -2.38
N GLU A 129 5.29 -5.03 -1.76
CA GLU A 129 5.32 -3.58 -1.58
C GLU A 129 5.70 -2.89 -2.89
N VAL A 130 5.03 -1.79 -3.17
CA VAL A 130 5.30 -0.88 -4.29
C VAL A 130 5.59 0.51 -3.72
N ARG A 131 6.71 1.12 -4.14
CA ARG A 131 7.08 2.49 -3.77
C ARG A 131 7.35 3.31 -5.02
N ALA A 132 6.93 4.56 -5.01
CA ALA A 132 7.25 5.50 -6.10
C ALA A 132 8.74 5.92 -6.08
N PHE A 133 9.35 5.96 -4.89
CA PHE A 133 10.77 6.24 -4.67
C PHE A 133 11.22 5.58 -3.35
N ALA A 134 12.53 5.39 -3.17
CA ALA A 134 13.09 4.55 -2.09
C ALA A 134 12.65 4.95 -0.67
N ALA A 135 12.44 6.24 -0.42
CA ALA A 135 11.98 6.76 0.88
C ALA A 135 10.47 7.06 0.93
N GLY A 136 9.72 6.72 -0.13
CA GLY A 136 8.26 6.91 -0.19
C GLY A 136 7.51 5.90 0.64
N ASP A 137 6.27 6.24 0.98
CA ASP A 137 5.37 5.32 1.66
C ASP A 137 5.09 4.09 0.78
N PRO A 138 5.03 2.90 1.36
CA PRO A 138 4.68 1.71 0.63
C PRO A 138 3.19 1.67 0.31
N THR A 139 2.89 1.20 -0.90
CA THR A 139 1.59 0.62 -1.23
C THR A 139 1.77 -0.90 -1.18
N VAL A 140 1.11 -1.57 -0.27
CA VAL A 140 1.14 -3.02 -0.11
C VAL A 140 0.08 -3.62 -1.01
N VAL A 141 0.49 -4.30 -2.08
CA VAL A 141 -0.42 -4.96 -3.02
C VAL A 141 -0.66 -6.39 -2.54
N LEU A 142 -1.91 -6.69 -2.23
CA LEU A 142 -2.36 -8.00 -1.75
C LEU A 142 -2.63 -8.90 -2.96
N VAL A 143 -1.99 -10.07 -2.98
CA VAL A 143 -2.12 -11.02 -4.09
C VAL A 143 -2.53 -12.40 -3.62
N ARG A 144 -3.28 -13.10 -4.46
CA ARG A 144 -3.79 -14.44 -4.17
C ARG A 144 -3.86 -15.31 -5.42
N GLN A 145 -3.57 -16.62 -5.23
CA GLN A 145 -3.81 -17.62 -6.26
C GLN A 145 -5.27 -18.08 -6.25
N LEU A 146 -5.89 -18.11 -7.42
CA LEU A 146 -7.18 -18.73 -7.64
C LEU A 146 -7.02 -20.25 -7.92
N GLU A 147 -8.10 -20.92 -8.35
CA GLU A 147 -8.12 -22.37 -8.54
C GLU A 147 -7.15 -22.89 -9.60
N ASP A 148 -6.82 -22.06 -10.59
CA ASP A 148 -5.90 -22.38 -11.70
C ASP A 148 -4.43 -22.18 -11.35
N ASP A 149 -4.09 -21.95 -10.05
CA ASP A 149 -2.76 -21.68 -9.53
C ASP A 149 -2.10 -20.40 -10.09
N THR A 150 -2.86 -19.54 -10.76
CA THR A 150 -2.37 -18.24 -11.21
C THR A 150 -2.68 -17.12 -10.20
N TRP A 151 -1.88 -16.06 -10.22
CA TRP A 151 -1.96 -14.97 -9.26
C TRP A 151 -2.88 -13.85 -9.72
N PHE A 152 -3.60 -13.28 -8.76
CA PHE A 152 -4.48 -12.13 -8.92
C PHE A 152 -4.24 -11.11 -7.81
N VAL A 153 -4.33 -9.83 -8.13
CA VAL A 153 -4.45 -8.76 -7.13
C VAL A 153 -5.86 -8.79 -6.55
N ILE A 154 -5.98 -8.74 -5.23
CA ILE A 154 -7.26 -8.69 -4.53
C ILE A 154 -7.50 -7.35 -3.83
N GLY A 155 -6.50 -6.47 -3.78
CA GLY A 155 -6.56 -5.14 -3.20
C GLY A 155 -5.19 -4.52 -3.05
N ALA A 156 -5.16 -3.28 -2.57
CA ALA A 156 -3.94 -2.60 -2.18
C ALA A 156 -4.21 -1.68 -0.99
N GLU A 157 -3.25 -1.56 -0.10
CA GLU A 157 -3.32 -0.77 1.13
C GLU A 157 -2.10 0.13 1.27
N THR A 158 -2.25 1.26 1.95
CA THR A 158 -1.17 2.16 2.31
C THR A 158 -1.49 2.89 3.61
N ASP A 159 -0.47 3.20 4.39
CA ASP A 159 -0.66 3.94 5.65
C ASP A 159 -1.11 5.40 5.42
N SER A 160 -0.81 5.96 4.25
CA SER A 160 -1.14 7.35 3.91
C SER A 160 -2.60 7.58 3.50
N ILE A 161 -3.34 6.51 3.13
CA ILE A 161 -4.76 6.58 2.76
C ILE A 161 -5.48 5.40 3.41
N GLN A 162 -6.44 5.67 4.28
CA GLN A 162 -7.18 4.66 5.03
C GLN A 162 -8.68 4.87 4.82
N LEU A 163 -9.26 4.15 3.87
CA LEU A 163 -10.70 4.19 3.60
C LEU A 163 -11.45 3.39 4.69
N ALA A 164 -12.35 4.07 5.40
CA ALA A 164 -13.20 3.44 6.41
C ALA A 164 -14.54 2.96 5.81
N SER A 165 -15.08 3.69 4.82
CA SER A 165 -16.30 3.31 4.10
C SER A 165 -16.23 3.80 2.64
N PRO A 166 -16.61 2.93 1.67
CA PRO A 166 -17.09 1.56 1.84
C PRO A 166 -15.96 0.58 2.19
N ALA A 167 -16.29 -0.51 2.90
CA ALA A 167 -15.38 -1.60 3.15
C ALA A 167 -15.20 -2.50 1.91
N ALA A 168 -14.13 -3.29 1.89
CA ALA A 168 -13.91 -4.26 0.82
C ALA A 168 -15.08 -5.27 0.72
N GLY A 169 -15.61 -5.44 -0.49
CA GLY A 169 -16.76 -6.30 -0.77
C GLY A 169 -18.12 -5.74 -0.37
N GLU A 170 -18.18 -4.51 0.15
CA GLU A 170 -19.44 -3.84 0.47
C GLU A 170 -20.26 -3.52 -0.79
N ALA A 171 -21.58 -3.60 -0.67
CA ALA A 171 -22.49 -3.16 -1.72
C ALA A 171 -22.64 -1.64 -1.66
N ILE A 172 -22.43 -0.96 -2.79
CA ILE A 172 -22.51 0.49 -2.92
C ILE A 172 -23.66 0.92 -3.80
N SER A 173 -24.15 2.13 -3.58
CA SER A 173 -25.18 2.76 -4.40
C SER A 173 -24.83 4.23 -4.64
N SER A 174 -25.27 4.76 -5.79
CA SER A 174 -25.00 6.16 -6.17
C SER A 174 -26.05 7.13 -5.61
N PRO A 175 -25.65 8.24 -4.94
CA PRO A 175 -24.28 8.59 -4.57
C PRO A 175 -23.77 7.76 -3.40
N GLN A 176 -22.48 7.36 -3.44
CA GLN A 176 -21.83 6.60 -2.38
C GLN A 176 -21.01 7.53 -1.49
N PRO A 177 -21.33 7.63 -0.19
CA PRO A 177 -20.48 8.32 0.78
C PRO A 177 -19.11 7.65 0.93
N LEU A 178 -18.07 8.47 1.04
CA LEU A 178 -16.70 8.05 1.27
C LEU A 178 -16.23 8.68 2.57
N THR A 179 -15.68 7.87 3.47
CA THR A 179 -15.08 8.36 4.72
C THR A 179 -13.78 7.61 5.00
N GLY A 180 -12.87 8.27 5.67
CA GLY A 180 -11.58 7.70 6.03
C GLY A 180 -10.62 8.72 6.57
N GLN A 181 -9.35 8.37 6.58
CA GLN A 181 -8.26 9.28 6.94
C GLN A 181 -7.20 9.27 5.84
N ALA A 182 -6.60 10.41 5.57
CA ALA A 182 -5.50 10.48 4.63
C ALA A 182 -4.56 11.65 4.94
N TYR A 183 -3.31 11.47 4.50
CA TYR A 183 -2.41 12.58 4.17
C TYR A 183 -1.90 12.40 2.74
N ALA A 184 -1.82 13.49 2.01
CA ALA A 184 -1.37 13.50 0.62
C ALA A 184 -0.74 14.86 0.30
N PHE A 185 -0.03 14.94 -0.83
CA PHE A 185 0.45 16.23 -1.31
C PHE A 185 -0.74 17.20 -1.49
N GLU A 186 -0.65 18.36 -0.85
CA GLU A 186 -1.74 19.35 -0.78
C GLU A 186 -3.07 18.79 -0.21
N GLY A 187 -3.03 17.65 0.47
CA GLY A 187 -4.20 16.99 1.05
C GLY A 187 -5.12 16.32 0.02
N THR A 188 -4.80 16.31 -1.27
CA THR A 188 -5.69 15.81 -2.32
C THR A 188 -5.50 14.32 -2.55
N VAL A 189 -6.59 13.58 -2.42
CA VAL A 189 -6.68 12.14 -2.76
C VAL A 189 -7.65 11.97 -3.91
N GLY A 190 -7.15 11.52 -5.06
CA GLY A 190 -7.97 11.18 -6.22
C GLY A 190 -8.79 9.92 -5.94
N VAL A 191 -10.02 9.89 -6.43
CA VAL A 191 -10.94 8.76 -6.28
C VAL A 191 -11.44 8.35 -7.64
N LEU A 192 -11.18 7.10 -8.03
CA LEU A 192 -11.62 6.52 -9.30
C LEU A 192 -12.45 5.28 -9.00
N LEU A 193 -13.66 5.20 -9.58
CA LEU A 193 -14.47 3.98 -9.53
C LEU A 193 -14.48 3.35 -10.92
N PHE A 194 -14.10 2.10 -10.98
CA PHE A 194 -14.08 1.31 -12.21
C PHE A 194 -15.19 0.25 -12.20
N GLY A 195 -15.66 -0.10 -13.39
CA GLY A 195 -16.40 -1.35 -13.61
C GLY A 195 -15.49 -2.58 -13.60
N PRO A 196 -16.00 -3.74 -14.01
CA PRO A 196 -15.27 -5.00 -13.91
C PRO A 196 -14.03 -5.11 -14.81
N ASP A 197 -13.95 -4.35 -15.89
CA ASP A 197 -12.90 -4.45 -16.91
C ASP A 197 -11.70 -3.49 -16.71
N LEU A 198 -11.80 -2.55 -15.78
CA LEU A 198 -10.79 -1.51 -15.52
C LEU A 198 -10.38 -0.67 -16.76
N ALA A 199 -11.19 -0.69 -17.82
CA ALA A 199 -10.83 -0.03 -19.08
C ALA A 199 -10.87 1.50 -18.97
N ALA A 200 -11.87 2.02 -18.27
CA ALA A 200 -12.00 3.44 -17.94
C ALA A 200 -12.79 3.60 -16.64
N PRO A 201 -12.54 4.64 -15.85
CA PRO A 201 -13.36 4.90 -14.67
C PRO A 201 -14.79 5.26 -15.08
N ILE A 202 -15.76 4.69 -14.37
CA ILE A 202 -17.18 5.05 -14.51
C ILE A 202 -17.55 6.28 -13.69
N ALA A 203 -16.67 6.64 -12.74
CA ALA A 203 -16.74 7.90 -12.00
C ALA A 203 -15.35 8.31 -11.52
N GLU A 204 -15.16 9.63 -11.42
CA GLU A 204 -13.96 10.27 -10.91
C GLU A 204 -14.36 11.44 -10.00
N THR A 205 -13.70 11.54 -8.85
CA THR A 205 -13.85 12.64 -7.90
C THR A 205 -12.56 12.76 -7.07
N PHE A 206 -12.59 13.55 -6.03
CA PHE A 206 -11.50 13.62 -5.04
C PHE A 206 -12.06 13.85 -3.65
N VAL A 207 -11.27 13.49 -2.65
CA VAL A 207 -11.50 13.85 -1.24
C VAL A 207 -10.27 14.61 -0.72
N THR A 208 -10.47 15.36 0.37
CA THR A 208 -9.39 16.16 0.96
C THR A 208 -9.09 15.64 2.36
N GLY A 209 -7.90 15.10 2.54
CA GLY A 209 -7.30 14.78 3.83
C GLY A 209 -6.38 15.91 4.29
N ARG A 210 -5.24 15.56 4.91
CA ARG A 210 -4.23 16.55 5.35
C ARG A 210 -3.05 16.61 4.39
N GLY A 211 -2.41 17.78 4.36
CA GLY A 211 -1.23 18.05 3.53
C GLY A 211 0.09 18.15 4.31
N ASP A 212 0.08 17.87 5.62
CA ASP A 212 1.22 18.07 6.53
C ASP A 212 1.95 16.77 6.93
N GLY A 213 1.59 15.65 6.31
CA GLY A 213 2.20 14.35 6.58
C GLY A 213 1.59 13.60 7.77
N GLU A 214 0.51 14.12 8.37
CA GLU A 214 -0.25 13.45 9.41
C GLU A 214 -1.64 13.04 8.88
N LEU A 215 -2.14 11.90 9.31
CA LEU A 215 -3.49 11.45 8.96
C LEU A 215 -4.54 12.46 9.45
N GLY A 216 -5.47 12.79 8.60
CA GLY A 216 -6.63 13.61 8.92
C GLY A 216 -7.89 13.06 8.28
N ASP A 217 -9.01 13.24 8.94
CA ASP A 217 -10.29 12.73 8.46
C ASP A 217 -10.66 13.35 7.12
N PHE A 218 -11.18 12.53 6.21
CA PHE A 218 -11.85 12.99 5.02
C PHE A 218 -13.28 12.48 4.96
N ALA A 219 -14.13 13.27 4.29
CA ALA A 219 -15.47 12.88 3.90
C ALA A 219 -15.77 13.43 2.50
N GLY A 220 -16.45 12.63 1.70
CA GLY A 220 -16.88 13.01 0.36
C GLY A 220 -17.90 12.03 -0.18
N GLU A 221 -18.17 12.12 -1.47
CA GLU A 221 -19.07 11.19 -2.14
C GLU A 221 -18.63 10.95 -3.60
N VAL A 222 -18.96 9.79 -4.13
CA VAL A 222 -18.81 9.48 -5.55
C VAL A 222 -20.18 9.18 -6.16
N THR A 223 -20.51 9.92 -7.22
CA THR A 223 -21.73 9.72 -8.00
C THR A 223 -21.40 8.98 -9.29
N PHE A 224 -22.08 7.90 -9.56
CA PHE A 224 -21.81 7.03 -10.70
C PHE A 224 -23.08 6.44 -11.31
N THR A 225 -22.94 5.89 -12.51
CA THR A 225 -23.94 5.05 -13.14
C THR A 225 -23.36 3.66 -13.33
N VAL A 226 -24.03 2.65 -12.78
CA VAL A 226 -23.59 1.26 -12.92
C VAL A 226 -23.76 0.83 -14.37
N PRO A 227 -22.71 0.27 -15.03
CA PRO A 227 -22.83 -0.31 -16.35
C PRO A 227 -23.82 -1.48 -16.37
N ASP A 228 -24.54 -1.65 -17.48
CA ASP A 228 -25.52 -2.72 -17.61
C ASP A 228 -24.90 -4.10 -17.36
N GLY A 229 -25.48 -4.84 -16.41
CA GLY A 229 -25.03 -6.18 -16.03
C GLY A 229 -23.76 -6.23 -15.17
N ALA A 230 -23.18 -5.09 -14.77
CA ALA A 230 -22.06 -5.08 -13.86
C ALA A 230 -22.53 -5.32 -12.42
N GLU A 231 -21.95 -6.33 -11.77
CA GLU A 231 -22.20 -6.65 -10.36
C GLU A 231 -21.04 -6.23 -9.46
N LEU A 232 -19.87 -5.98 -10.06
CA LEU A 232 -18.62 -5.71 -9.36
C LEU A 232 -17.99 -4.42 -9.85
N GLY A 233 -17.45 -3.66 -8.91
CA GLY A 233 -16.63 -2.48 -9.16
C GLY A 233 -15.32 -2.51 -8.38
N THR A 234 -14.43 -1.61 -8.71
CA THR A 234 -13.18 -1.40 -7.97
C THR A 234 -12.99 0.08 -7.71
N LEU A 235 -12.81 0.42 -6.44
CA LEU A 235 -12.56 1.78 -5.98
C LEU A 235 -11.07 1.95 -5.75
N TYR A 236 -10.48 2.97 -6.39
CA TYR A 236 -9.10 3.38 -6.22
C TYR A 236 -9.07 4.74 -5.53
N LEU A 237 -8.27 4.84 -4.48
CA LEU A 237 -7.90 6.10 -3.87
C LEU A 237 -6.39 6.28 -4.07
N THR A 238 -5.99 7.38 -4.68
CA THR A 238 -4.59 7.61 -5.04
C THR A 238 -4.12 8.99 -4.59
N SER A 239 -2.90 9.07 -4.07
CA SER A 239 -2.19 10.33 -3.95
C SER A 239 -1.14 10.43 -5.06
N SER A 240 -0.98 11.64 -5.60
CA SER A 240 -0.05 11.90 -6.70
C SER A 240 1.12 12.76 -6.25
N GLY A 241 2.30 12.54 -6.84
CA GLY A 241 3.48 13.36 -6.64
C GLY A 241 3.38 14.70 -7.39
N GLY A 242 4.05 15.74 -6.85
CA GLY A 242 3.88 17.11 -7.32
C GLY A 242 4.39 17.43 -8.74
N GLU A 243 5.51 16.84 -9.20
CA GLU A 243 6.11 17.24 -10.49
C GLU A 243 5.60 16.41 -11.68
N ASP A 244 5.43 15.12 -11.50
CA ASP A 244 5.13 14.20 -12.61
C ASP A 244 3.64 13.80 -12.67
N GLY A 245 2.87 14.11 -11.64
CA GLY A 245 1.47 13.70 -11.53
C GLY A 245 1.28 12.18 -11.38
N GLY A 246 2.37 11.41 -11.28
CA GLY A 246 2.34 9.98 -11.07
C GLY A 246 1.87 9.61 -9.67
N THR A 247 1.29 8.42 -9.54
CA THR A 247 0.86 7.89 -8.24
C THR A 247 2.06 7.65 -7.34
N ILE A 248 1.95 8.07 -6.08
CA ILE A 248 2.96 7.83 -5.04
C ILE A 248 2.47 6.88 -3.95
N ALA A 249 1.15 6.79 -3.75
CA ALA A 249 0.52 5.84 -2.85
C ALA A 249 -0.91 5.55 -3.32
N ALA A 250 -1.40 4.33 -3.05
CA ALA A 250 -2.73 3.93 -3.46
C ALA A 250 -3.39 2.97 -2.46
N GLN A 251 -4.70 3.12 -2.29
CA GLN A 251 -5.57 2.12 -1.69
C GLN A 251 -6.58 1.64 -2.73
N VAL A 252 -6.80 0.33 -2.79
CA VAL A 252 -7.70 -0.30 -3.76
C VAL A 252 -8.59 -1.30 -3.07
N VAL A 253 -9.89 -1.14 -3.24
CA VAL A 253 -10.88 -2.05 -2.67
C VAL A 253 -11.88 -2.53 -3.73
N ARG A 254 -12.23 -3.80 -3.66
CA ARG A 254 -13.32 -4.37 -4.44
C ARG A 254 -14.64 -4.01 -3.80
N VAL A 255 -15.64 -3.60 -4.61
CA VAL A 255 -17.01 -3.28 -4.18
C VAL A 255 -18.02 -4.02 -5.04
N ARG A 256 -19.28 -4.02 -4.62
CA ARG A 256 -20.43 -4.56 -5.40
C ARG A 256 -21.37 -3.44 -5.76
N PHE A 257 -22.04 -3.63 -6.88
CA PHE A 257 -23.13 -2.73 -7.30
C PHE A 257 -24.48 -3.31 -6.95
#